data_b2b9d0978c9fbc8fe116ec3d59b316d8
#
_entry.id   b2b9d0978c9fbc8fe116ec3d59b316d8
#
_cell.length_a   1.000
_cell.length_b   1.000
_cell.length_c   1.000
_cell.angle_alpha   90.00
_cell.angle_beta   90.00
_cell.angle_gamma   90.00
#
_symmetry.space_group_name_H-M   'P 1'
#
loop_
_entity.id
_entity.type
_entity.pdbx_description
1 polymer ?
#
loop_
_entity_poly.entity_id
_entity_poly.type
_entity_poly.pdbx_seq_one_letter_code
_entity_poly.pdbx_strand_id
1 'polypeptide(L)'
;MKRTPILLTAGALAALMTAGLLTGCGGSGKNGSSEDDNKLYVYNWSEYIDESVINDFEKETGIQVVYDVFETNEEMYPVIEAGGVSYDVVCPSDYMIQKMIENNLLAEINFDNIPNYKEIGQEYLDISKGFDPENKYSVPYCWGTMGILYNTQMIEELGVPAPTKWADLWDERLEGEILMQNSVRDAFTVALKSLGYSLNTQNPDELQQAKDELIRQKPLVQAYVIDQVRDKMIG
;
A
#
# COMPACT_ATOMS: atom_id res chain seq x y z
N MET A 1 48.38 17.44 45.25
CA MET A 1 49.81 17.09 45.09
C MET A 1 49.97 16.24 43.83
N LYS A 2 50.91 16.70 43.00
CA LYS A 2 51.58 16.05 41.85
C LYS A 2 50.75 15.62 40.63
N ARG A 3 50.74 16.53 39.65
CA ARG A 3 50.63 16.31 38.22
C ARG A 3 51.89 15.57 37.72
N THR A 4 51.72 14.62 36.77
CA THR A 4 52.79 14.28 35.90
C THR A 4 52.23 14.05 34.47
N PRO A 5 52.82 14.66 33.43
CA PRO A 5 52.38 14.55 32.06
C PRO A 5 53.12 13.42 31.39
N ILE A 6 52.47 12.76 30.41
CA ILE A 6 53.15 11.89 29.46
C ILE A 6 53.00 12.51 28.07
N LEU A 7 54.19 12.91 27.58
CA LEU A 7 54.45 13.45 26.26
C LEU A 7 54.40 12.35 25.18
N LEU A 8 53.88 12.75 24.03
CA LEU A 8 54.34 12.50 22.65
C LEU A 8 55.17 11.25 22.37
N THR A 9 54.63 10.40 21.47
CA THR A 9 55.34 9.86 20.34
C THR A 9 54.48 9.87 19.08
N ALA A 10 54.64 10.94 18.33
CA ALA A 10 54.34 10.97 16.90
C ALA A 10 55.58 10.48 16.17
N GLY A 11 55.43 9.61 15.19
CA GLY A 11 56.56 9.32 14.33
C GLY A 11 56.38 8.04 13.53
N ALA A 12 56.23 8.23 12.23
CA ALA A 12 56.66 7.32 11.16
C ALA A 12 55.80 6.05 10.92
N LEU A 13 54.81 6.16 10.01
CA LEU A 13 54.55 5.17 8.96
C LEU A 13 53.86 5.85 7.75
N ALA A 14 54.59 6.71 7.11
CA ALA A 14 54.28 7.21 5.77
C ALA A 14 55.48 6.82 4.87
N ALA A 15 55.26 5.80 4.06
CA ALA A 15 55.99 5.50 2.82
C ALA A 15 55.93 3.98 2.53
N LEU A 16 54.94 3.56 1.72
CA LEU A 16 55.00 2.37 0.84
C LEU A 16 53.64 2.17 0.16
N MET A 17 53.28 3.10 -0.72
CA MET A 17 52.22 2.90 -1.71
C MET A 17 52.53 3.74 -2.96
N THR A 18 53.56 3.31 -3.69
CA THR A 18 53.71 3.70 -5.10
C THR A 18 54.52 2.62 -5.78
N ALA A 19 53.81 1.68 -6.40
CA ALA A 19 54.27 0.92 -7.59
C ALA A 19 53.22 -0.17 -7.88
N GLY A 20 52.37 0.04 -8.85
CA GLY A 20 51.42 -0.98 -9.31
C GLY A 20 50.44 -0.43 -10.35
N LEU A 21 50.88 0.49 -11.19
CA LEU A 21 50.15 0.87 -12.42
C LEU A 21 50.80 0.15 -13.62
N LEU A 22 49.96 -0.39 -14.50
CA LEU A 22 50.24 -0.90 -15.84
C LEU A 22 50.57 -2.39 -15.94
N THR A 23 49.53 -3.21 -16.04
CA THR A 23 49.44 -4.26 -17.06
C THR A 23 48.02 -4.75 -17.18
N GLY A 24 47.46 -4.76 -18.39
CA GLY A 24 46.29 -5.54 -18.70
C GLY A 24 45.28 -4.88 -19.62
N CYS A 25 45.72 -4.55 -20.84
CA CYS A 25 44.81 -4.47 -21.97
C CYS A 25 44.37 -5.86 -22.41
N GLY A 26 43.08 -6.02 -22.71
CA GLY A 26 42.59 -7.06 -23.63
C GLY A 26 41.80 -8.17 -22.95
N GLY A 27 40.49 -8.00 -22.89
CA GLY A 27 39.54 -9.06 -22.62
C GLY A 27 38.17 -8.62 -23.11
N SER A 28 37.77 -9.22 -24.21
CA SER A 28 36.46 -9.06 -24.88
C SER A 28 35.32 -8.96 -23.89
N GLY A 29 34.44 -7.99 -24.13
CA GLY A 29 33.17 -7.83 -23.43
C GLY A 29 32.36 -9.12 -23.46
N LYS A 30 32.19 -9.71 -22.31
CA LYS A 30 30.98 -10.44 -21.98
C LYS A 30 30.06 -9.39 -21.41
N ASN A 31 28.98 -9.10 -22.12
CA ASN A 31 27.77 -8.54 -21.53
C ASN A 31 27.38 -9.44 -20.34
N GLY A 32 27.77 -9.04 -19.16
CA GLY A 32 27.13 -9.54 -17.96
C GLY A 32 25.79 -8.85 -17.91
N SER A 33 24.73 -9.52 -18.32
CA SER A 33 23.42 -9.22 -17.82
C SER A 33 23.56 -9.28 -16.29
N SER A 34 23.32 -8.17 -15.61
CA SER A 34 23.26 -8.16 -14.16
C SER A 34 22.13 -9.12 -13.74
N GLU A 35 22.29 -9.84 -12.64
CA GLU A 35 21.23 -10.71 -12.10
C GLU A 35 19.92 -9.94 -11.84
N ASP A 36 19.97 -8.60 -11.80
CA ASP A 36 18.81 -7.72 -11.64
C ASP A 36 18.01 -7.47 -12.94
N ASP A 37 18.62 -7.69 -14.13
CA ASP A 37 17.94 -7.44 -15.42
C ASP A 37 16.79 -8.42 -15.71
N ASN A 38 16.56 -9.45 -14.90
CA ASN A 38 15.52 -10.47 -15.08
C ASN A 38 14.58 -10.57 -13.86
N LYS A 39 14.38 -9.48 -13.15
CA LYS A 39 13.48 -9.40 -12.00
C LYS A 39 12.41 -8.36 -12.22
N LEU A 40 11.21 -8.63 -11.72
CA LEU A 40 10.08 -7.71 -11.66
C LEU A 40 9.72 -7.48 -10.20
N TYR A 41 9.84 -6.25 -9.74
CA TYR A 41 9.51 -5.86 -8.37
C TYR A 41 8.08 -5.37 -8.30
N VAL A 42 7.24 -6.11 -7.58
CA VAL A 42 5.80 -5.84 -7.43
C VAL A 42 5.48 -5.52 -5.98
N TYR A 43 4.76 -4.43 -5.73
CA TYR A 43 4.31 -4.03 -4.41
C TYR A 43 2.78 -3.95 -4.39
N ASN A 44 2.14 -4.88 -3.71
CA ASN A 44 0.69 -5.08 -3.76
C ASN A 44 0.10 -5.33 -2.36
N TRP A 45 -1.20 -5.40 -2.27
CA TRP A 45 -1.93 -5.85 -1.09
C TRP A 45 -1.67 -7.33 -0.83
N SER A 46 -1.68 -7.72 0.46
CA SER A 46 -1.31 -9.08 0.87
C SER A 46 -2.19 -10.17 0.27
N GLU A 47 -3.49 -9.91 0.09
CA GLU A 47 -4.48 -10.92 -0.28
C GLU A 47 -5.07 -10.74 -1.71
N TYR A 48 -4.42 -9.95 -2.55
CA TYR A 48 -4.99 -9.54 -3.85
C TYR A 48 -4.51 -10.36 -5.05
N ILE A 49 -3.68 -11.38 -4.85
CA ILE A 49 -3.22 -12.28 -5.92
C ILE A 49 -3.12 -13.70 -5.39
N ASP A 50 -3.43 -14.67 -6.23
CA ASP A 50 -3.12 -16.08 -5.98
C ASP A 50 -1.67 -16.34 -6.37
N GLU A 51 -0.89 -16.94 -5.47
CA GLU A 51 0.54 -17.23 -5.72
C GLU A 51 0.78 -18.09 -6.96
N SER A 52 -0.21 -18.92 -7.36
CA SER A 52 -0.10 -19.71 -8.60
C SER A 52 0.05 -18.84 -9.83
N VAL A 53 -0.57 -17.64 -9.85
CA VAL A 53 -0.49 -16.68 -10.96
C VAL A 53 0.95 -16.16 -11.10
N ILE A 54 1.62 -15.89 -9.98
CA ILE A 54 3.03 -15.47 -9.98
C ILE A 54 3.91 -16.59 -10.55
N ASN A 55 3.71 -17.82 -10.07
CA ASN A 55 4.46 -18.97 -10.56
C ASN A 55 4.25 -19.24 -12.06
N ASP A 56 3.03 -19.04 -12.55
CA ASP A 56 2.72 -19.23 -13.97
C ASP A 56 3.34 -18.13 -14.84
N PHE A 57 3.31 -16.88 -14.38
CA PHE A 57 4.01 -15.77 -15.03
C PHE A 57 5.52 -16.02 -15.13
N GLU A 58 6.16 -16.46 -14.04
CA GLU A 58 7.58 -16.77 -14.03
C GLU A 58 7.95 -17.92 -15.01
N LYS A 59 7.10 -18.96 -15.06
CA LYS A 59 7.30 -20.07 -16.01
C LYS A 59 7.15 -19.63 -17.45
N GLU A 60 6.16 -18.77 -17.74
CA GLU A 60 5.86 -18.34 -19.10
C GLU A 60 6.89 -17.34 -19.63
N THR A 61 7.31 -16.40 -18.78
CA THR A 61 8.19 -15.28 -19.18
C THR A 61 9.66 -15.53 -18.91
N GLY A 62 9.99 -16.37 -17.93
CA GLY A 62 11.32 -16.54 -17.37
C GLY A 62 11.75 -15.36 -16.49
N ILE A 63 10.88 -14.41 -16.19
CA ILE A 63 11.14 -13.25 -15.32
C ILE A 63 10.81 -13.64 -13.88
N GLN A 64 11.78 -13.47 -12.98
CA GLN A 64 11.59 -13.70 -11.55
C GLN A 64 10.78 -12.54 -10.93
N VAL A 65 9.72 -12.84 -10.18
CA VAL A 65 8.92 -11.84 -9.47
C VAL A 65 9.41 -11.70 -8.02
N VAL A 66 9.76 -10.49 -7.63
CA VAL A 66 9.98 -10.11 -6.23
C VAL A 66 8.70 -9.43 -5.77
N TYR A 67 7.93 -10.14 -4.95
CA TYR A 67 6.61 -9.71 -4.54
C TYR A 67 6.60 -9.26 -3.09
N ASP A 68 6.48 -7.96 -2.88
CA ASP A 68 6.36 -7.34 -1.56
C ASP A 68 4.91 -6.94 -1.30
N VAL A 69 4.51 -6.93 -0.02
CA VAL A 69 3.14 -6.63 0.39
C VAL A 69 3.07 -5.45 1.34
N PHE A 70 1.91 -4.77 1.32
CA PHE A 70 1.56 -3.73 2.28
C PHE A 70 0.11 -3.93 2.76
N GLU A 71 -0.20 -3.40 3.94
CA GLU A 71 -1.55 -3.47 4.51
C GLU A 71 -2.35 -2.18 4.27
N THR A 72 -1.68 -1.03 4.16
CA THR A 72 -2.35 0.27 3.96
C THR A 72 -1.62 1.14 2.93
N ASN A 73 -2.36 2.00 2.21
CA ASN A 73 -1.76 3.00 1.33
C ASN A 73 -0.83 3.95 2.07
N GLU A 74 -1.12 4.21 3.34
CA GLU A 74 -0.37 5.11 4.21
C GLU A 74 0.99 4.51 4.60
N GLU A 75 1.13 3.18 4.62
CA GLU A 75 2.41 2.47 4.78
C GLU A 75 3.18 2.41 3.45
N MET A 76 2.49 2.13 2.36
CA MET A 76 3.09 1.99 1.03
C MET A 76 3.68 3.31 0.52
N TYR A 77 2.92 4.41 0.63
CA TYR A 77 3.28 5.69 0.02
C TYR A 77 4.66 6.22 0.46
N PRO A 78 5.01 6.28 1.77
CA PRO A 78 6.33 6.73 2.19
C PRO A 78 7.50 5.88 1.65
N VAL A 79 7.28 4.59 1.42
CA VAL A 79 8.29 3.68 0.86
C VAL A 79 8.60 4.07 -0.59
N ILE A 80 7.55 4.32 -1.39
CA ILE A 80 7.70 4.79 -2.76
C ILE A 80 8.32 6.19 -2.82
N GLU A 81 7.83 7.12 -1.98
CA GLU A 81 8.31 8.51 -1.94
C GLU A 81 9.78 8.60 -1.54
N ALA A 82 10.25 7.74 -0.63
CA ALA A 82 11.65 7.69 -0.21
C ALA A 82 12.60 7.21 -1.31
N GLY A 83 12.11 6.47 -2.32
CA GLY A 83 12.91 5.99 -3.44
C GLY A 83 14.04 5.04 -3.07
N GLY A 84 14.00 4.44 -1.88
CA GLY A 84 15.03 3.50 -1.41
C GLY A 84 14.95 2.11 -2.05
N VAL A 85 13.76 1.74 -2.51
CA VAL A 85 13.48 0.54 -3.30
C VAL A 85 12.79 0.99 -4.58
N SER A 86 13.23 0.46 -5.72
CA SER A 86 12.59 0.73 -7.01
C SER A 86 11.62 -0.40 -7.30
N TYR A 87 10.33 -0.13 -7.26
CA TYR A 87 9.30 -1.05 -7.71
C TYR A 87 8.93 -0.77 -9.16
N ASP A 88 8.73 -1.84 -9.94
CA ASP A 88 8.28 -1.75 -11.33
C ASP A 88 6.76 -1.61 -11.41
N VAL A 89 6.05 -2.26 -10.50
CA VAL A 89 4.59 -2.24 -10.41
C VAL A 89 4.16 -2.03 -8.96
N VAL A 90 3.23 -1.11 -8.76
CA VAL A 90 2.58 -0.86 -7.47
C VAL A 90 1.06 -0.86 -7.65
N CYS A 91 0.33 -1.43 -6.68
CA CYS A 91 -1.14 -1.55 -6.75
C CYS A 91 -1.82 -0.75 -5.63
N PRO A 92 -1.86 0.58 -5.67
CA PRO A 92 -2.54 1.42 -4.69
C PRO A 92 -4.04 1.57 -4.97
N SER A 93 -4.76 2.14 -4.02
CA SER A 93 -6.12 2.61 -4.27
C SER A 93 -6.17 3.88 -5.13
N ASP A 94 -7.32 4.16 -5.70
CA ASP A 94 -7.60 5.28 -6.60
C ASP A 94 -7.11 6.63 -6.07
N TYR A 95 -7.46 7.01 -4.84
CA TYR A 95 -7.05 8.27 -4.24
C TYR A 95 -5.53 8.39 -4.05
N MET A 96 -4.85 7.26 -3.86
CA MET A 96 -3.41 7.23 -3.73
C MET A 96 -2.73 7.30 -5.09
N ILE A 97 -3.31 6.70 -6.15
CA ILE A 97 -2.86 6.91 -7.53
C ILE A 97 -2.88 8.39 -7.87
N GLN A 98 -3.99 9.08 -7.59
CA GLN A 98 -4.10 10.52 -7.80
C GLN A 98 -2.96 11.28 -7.11
N LYS A 99 -2.73 11.01 -5.83
CA LYS A 99 -1.66 11.62 -5.04
C LYS A 99 -0.27 11.34 -5.63
N MET A 100 -0.04 10.11 -6.09
CA MET A 100 1.25 9.73 -6.69
C MET A 100 1.48 10.40 -8.04
N ILE A 101 0.43 10.58 -8.86
CA ILE A 101 0.50 11.37 -10.11
C ILE A 101 0.86 12.83 -9.79
N GLU A 102 0.16 13.46 -8.85
CA GLU A 102 0.40 14.85 -8.42
C GLU A 102 1.83 15.08 -7.91
N ASN A 103 2.45 14.04 -7.33
CA ASN A 103 3.82 14.08 -6.83
C ASN A 103 4.86 13.51 -7.81
N ASN A 104 4.48 13.21 -9.07
CA ASN A 104 5.37 12.69 -10.14
C ASN A 104 6.10 11.39 -9.73
N LEU A 105 5.42 10.50 -9.02
CA LEU A 105 5.97 9.21 -8.56
C LEU A 105 5.67 8.06 -9.53
N LEU A 106 4.84 8.27 -10.54
CA LEU A 106 4.45 7.26 -11.51
C LEU A 106 5.00 7.57 -12.91
N ALA A 107 5.40 6.53 -13.63
CA ALA A 107 5.74 6.62 -15.04
C ALA A 107 4.50 6.42 -15.93
N GLU A 108 4.45 7.08 -17.07
CA GLU A 108 3.41 6.82 -18.08
C GLU A 108 3.55 5.38 -18.62
N ILE A 109 2.42 4.70 -18.76
CA ILE A 109 2.35 3.33 -19.27
C ILE A 109 2.40 3.33 -20.80
N ASN A 110 3.24 2.50 -21.37
CA ASN A 110 3.19 2.22 -22.81
C ASN A 110 2.17 1.11 -23.10
N PHE A 111 0.96 1.50 -23.46
CA PHE A 111 -0.15 0.58 -23.72
C PHE A 111 0.04 -0.29 -24.97
N ASP A 112 0.96 0.04 -25.87
CA ASP A 112 1.32 -0.81 -27.00
C ASP A 112 1.91 -2.16 -26.53
N ASN A 113 2.49 -2.17 -25.32
CA ASN A 113 3.03 -3.37 -24.69
C ASN A 113 1.96 -4.17 -23.93
N ILE A 114 0.74 -3.67 -23.81
CA ILE A 114 -0.35 -4.29 -23.04
C ILE A 114 -1.56 -4.56 -23.95
N PRO A 115 -1.49 -5.52 -24.87
CA PRO A 115 -2.54 -5.75 -25.87
C PRO A 115 -3.88 -6.15 -25.23
N ASN A 116 -3.86 -6.72 -24.03
CA ASN A 116 -5.07 -7.13 -23.30
C ASN A 116 -5.78 -5.95 -22.60
N TYR A 117 -5.20 -4.76 -22.59
CA TYR A 117 -5.84 -3.55 -22.02
C TYR A 117 -7.24 -3.29 -22.64
N LYS A 118 -7.41 -3.61 -23.91
CA LYS A 118 -8.68 -3.49 -24.64
C LYS A 118 -9.80 -4.41 -24.14
N GLU A 119 -9.45 -5.45 -23.36
CA GLU A 119 -10.42 -6.38 -22.79
C GLU A 119 -11.03 -5.85 -21.48
N ILE A 120 -10.50 -4.75 -20.93
CA ILE A 120 -11.05 -4.10 -19.74
C ILE A 120 -12.35 -3.39 -20.13
N GLY A 121 -13.41 -3.63 -19.36
CA GLY A 121 -14.71 -2.99 -19.58
C GLY A 121 -14.61 -1.46 -19.55
N GLN A 122 -15.26 -0.82 -20.50
CA GLN A 122 -15.20 0.64 -20.66
C GLN A 122 -15.67 1.39 -19.40
N GLU A 123 -16.62 0.82 -18.66
CA GLU A 123 -17.12 1.37 -17.40
C GLU A 123 -16.03 1.56 -16.35
N TYR A 124 -15.06 0.62 -16.26
CA TYR A 124 -13.93 0.74 -15.32
C TYR A 124 -12.92 1.78 -15.77
N LEU A 125 -12.68 1.87 -17.08
CA LEU A 125 -11.82 2.90 -17.66
C LEU A 125 -12.41 4.32 -17.48
N ASP A 126 -13.73 4.44 -17.55
CA ASP A 126 -14.41 5.72 -17.32
C ASP A 126 -14.37 6.13 -15.85
N ILE A 127 -14.49 5.18 -14.92
CA ILE A 127 -14.32 5.42 -13.49
C ILE A 127 -12.88 5.88 -13.19
N SER A 128 -11.88 5.25 -13.79
CA SER A 128 -10.46 5.58 -13.59
C SER A 128 -10.11 7.02 -13.96
N LYS A 129 -10.82 7.62 -14.91
CA LYS A 129 -10.64 9.05 -15.28
C LYS A 129 -10.87 10.01 -14.11
N GLY A 130 -11.53 9.58 -13.05
CA GLY A 130 -11.74 10.38 -11.85
C GLY A 130 -10.45 10.65 -11.07
N PHE A 131 -9.43 9.81 -11.21
CA PHE A 131 -8.14 9.93 -10.52
C PHE A 131 -6.92 9.89 -11.46
N ASP A 132 -7.07 9.34 -12.66
CA ASP A 132 -6.11 9.33 -13.76
C ASP A 132 -6.82 9.83 -15.03
N PRO A 133 -6.95 11.16 -15.24
CA PRO A 133 -7.88 11.76 -16.22
C PRO A 133 -7.69 11.28 -17.66
N GLU A 134 -6.48 10.88 -18.04
CA GLU A 134 -6.15 10.38 -19.37
C GLU A 134 -5.92 8.87 -19.39
N ASN A 135 -6.10 8.17 -18.26
CA ASN A 135 -5.75 6.76 -18.08
C ASN A 135 -4.31 6.45 -18.56
N LYS A 136 -3.34 7.28 -18.17
CA LYS A 136 -1.95 7.14 -18.61
C LYS A 136 -1.07 6.38 -17.64
N TYR A 137 -1.42 6.39 -16.37
CA TYR A 137 -0.56 5.94 -15.28
C TYR A 137 -1.04 4.66 -14.62
N SER A 138 -2.28 4.25 -14.89
CA SER A 138 -2.91 3.14 -14.19
C SER A 138 -3.72 2.22 -15.09
N VAL A 139 -3.83 0.96 -14.63
CA VAL A 139 -4.71 -0.05 -15.22
C VAL A 139 -5.63 -0.55 -14.12
N PRO A 140 -6.97 -0.52 -14.30
CA PRO A 140 -7.90 -1.10 -13.33
C PRO A 140 -7.58 -2.57 -13.07
N TYR A 141 -7.35 -2.93 -11.80
CA TYR A 141 -7.02 -4.29 -11.39
C TYR A 141 -8.22 -4.98 -10.76
N CYS A 142 -8.74 -4.43 -9.69
CA CYS A 142 -9.94 -4.92 -9.02
C CYS A 142 -10.75 -3.78 -8.42
N TRP A 143 -11.99 -4.06 -8.10
CA TRP A 143 -12.87 -3.14 -7.39
C TRP A 143 -13.70 -3.90 -6.37
N GLY A 144 -14.22 -3.20 -5.39
CA GLY A 144 -15.04 -3.79 -4.35
C GLY A 144 -16.03 -2.79 -3.77
N THR A 145 -16.88 -3.30 -2.90
CA THR A 145 -17.84 -2.50 -2.14
C THR A 145 -17.59 -2.67 -0.66
N MET A 146 -17.84 -1.61 0.10
CA MET A 146 -17.88 -1.68 1.56
C MET A 146 -19.27 -2.07 2.02
N GLY A 147 -19.34 -2.90 3.06
CA GLY A 147 -20.58 -3.34 3.67
C GLY A 147 -20.39 -3.67 5.14
N ILE A 148 -21.51 -3.91 5.82
CA ILE A 148 -21.53 -4.40 7.20
C ILE A 148 -21.68 -5.93 7.14
N LEU A 149 -20.67 -6.64 7.61
CA LEU A 149 -20.76 -8.07 7.91
C LEU A 149 -21.05 -8.23 9.40
N TYR A 150 -21.98 -9.08 9.76
CA TYR A 150 -22.34 -9.30 11.15
C TYR A 150 -22.64 -10.77 11.46
N ASN A 151 -22.33 -11.20 12.67
CA ASN A 151 -22.70 -12.50 13.19
C ASN A 151 -24.18 -12.47 13.65
N THR A 152 -25.02 -13.24 12.99
CA THR A 152 -26.47 -13.25 13.25
C THR A 152 -26.81 -13.75 14.66
N GLN A 153 -26.06 -14.71 15.18
CA GLN A 153 -26.27 -15.23 16.53
C GLN A 153 -25.87 -14.19 17.59
N MET A 154 -24.74 -13.53 17.40
CA MET A 154 -24.24 -12.52 18.35
C MET A 154 -25.21 -11.33 18.47
N ILE A 155 -25.69 -10.79 17.37
CA ILE A 155 -26.62 -9.65 17.42
C ILE A 155 -27.98 -10.04 18.06
N GLU A 156 -28.42 -11.30 17.89
CA GLU A 156 -29.63 -11.82 18.57
C GLU A 156 -29.39 -11.92 20.09
N GLU A 157 -28.24 -12.45 20.54
CA GLU A 157 -27.87 -12.54 21.96
C GLU A 157 -27.74 -11.15 22.62
N LEU A 158 -27.22 -10.15 21.89
CA LEU A 158 -27.13 -8.76 22.34
C LEU A 158 -28.46 -8.02 22.28
N GLY A 159 -29.49 -8.60 21.67
CA GLY A 159 -30.77 -7.94 21.44
C GLY A 159 -30.69 -6.74 20.50
N VAL A 160 -29.71 -6.73 19.57
CA VAL A 160 -29.51 -5.69 18.57
C VAL A 160 -30.22 -6.11 17.28
N PRO A 161 -30.99 -5.24 16.62
CA PRO A 161 -31.56 -5.56 15.31
C PRO A 161 -30.47 -5.68 14.26
N ALA A 162 -30.72 -6.48 13.20
CA ALA A 162 -29.84 -6.58 12.07
C ALA A 162 -29.52 -5.18 11.49
N PRO A 163 -28.25 -4.81 11.31
CA PRO A 163 -27.88 -3.50 10.82
C PRO A 163 -28.36 -3.30 9.37
N THR A 164 -28.95 -2.16 9.08
CA THR A 164 -29.49 -1.79 7.76
C THR A 164 -28.85 -0.52 7.19
N LYS A 165 -28.14 0.20 8.01
CA LYS A 165 -27.47 1.47 7.66
C LYS A 165 -26.20 1.64 8.50
N TRP A 166 -25.30 2.47 8.04
CA TRP A 166 -24.03 2.73 8.71
C TRP A 166 -24.18 3.26 10.13
N ALA A 167 -25.20 4.10 10.39
CA ALA A 167 -25.45 4.64 11.71
C ALA A 167 -25.81 3.58 12.77
N ASP A 168 -26.22 2.38 12.38
CA ASP A 168 -26.51 1.28 13.30
C ASP A 168 -25.23 0.77 14.02
N LEU A 169 -24.05 1.09 13.50
CA LEU A 169 -22.75 0.79 14.14
C LEU A 169 -22.44 1.71 15.34
N TRP A 170 -23.34 2.61 15.73
CA TRP A 170 -23.22 3.45 16.93
C TRP A 170 -24.19 3.01 18.05
N ASP A 171 -24.77 1.82 17.95
CA ASP A 171 -25.59 1.26 19.03
C ASP A 171 -24.71 0.87 20.22
N GLU A 172 -24.99 1.43 21.40
CA GLU A 172 -24.18 1.21 22.61
C GLU A 172 -24.14 -0.25 23.05
N ARG A 173 -25.11 -1.06 22.63
CA ARG A 173 -25.12 -2.51 22.90
C ARG A 173 -24.02 -3.28 22.17
N LEU A 174 -23.35 -2.63 21.18
CA LEU A 174 -22.20 -3.18 20.44
C LEU A 174 -20.88 -2.82 21.11
N GLU A 175 -20.87 -2.41 22.39
CA GLU A 175 -19.63 -2.05 23.10
C GLU A 175 -18.61 -3.20 23.07
N GLY A 176 -17.46 -2.92 22.45
CA GLY A 176 -16.36 -3.90 22.32
C GLY A 176 -16.58 -5.00 21.27
N GLU A 177 -17.61 -4.90 20.43
CA GLU A 177 -17.97 -5.95 19.46
C GLU A 177 -17.72 -5.56 17.99
N ILE A 178 -17.37 -4.30 17.74
CA ILE A 178 -17.16 -3.81 16.37
C ILE A 178 -15.73 -4.02 15.93
N LEU A 179 -15.53 -4.68 14.79
CA LEU A 179 -14.28 -4.68 14.05
C LEU A 179 -14.35 -3.59 12.99
N MET A 180 -13.45 -2.60 13.08
CA MET A 180 -13.37 -1.50 12.14
C MET A 180 -12.14 -1.67 11.23
N GLN A 181 -12.23 -1.23 9.98
CA GLN A 181 -11.10 -1.24 9.07
C GLN A 181 -9.98 -0.31 9.56
N ASN A 182 -8.74 -0.84 9.61
CA ASN A 182 -7.53 -0.08 9.92
C ASN A 182 -7.02 0.69 8.70
N SER A 183 -7.91 1.40 8.05
CA SER A 183 -7.65 2.28 6.91
C SER A 183 -8.32 3.62 7.20
N VAL A 184 -7.58 4.70 7.05
CA VAL A 184 -8.10 6.06 7.27
C VAL A 184 -9.29 6.32 6.35
N ARG A 185 -9.12 5.98 5.06
CA ARG A 185 -10.15 6.19 4.04
C ARG A 185 -11.44 5.43 4.37
N ASP A 186 -11.31 4.16 4.76
CA ASP A 186 -12.46 3.30 5.02
C ASP A 186 -13.18 3.66 6.31
N ALA A 187 -12.44 3.96 7.38
CA ALA A 187 -13.04 4.44 8.63
C ALA A 187 -13.82 5.75 8.42
N PHE A 188 -13.24 6.71 7.70
CA PHE A 188 -13.95 7.95 7.35
C PHE A 188 -15.14 7.70 6.43
N THR A 189 -15.07 6.75 5.52
CA THR A 189 -16.22 6.35 4.67
C THR A 189 -17.41 5.94 5.50
N VAL A 190 -17.22 5.10 6.52
CA VAL A 190 -18.30 4.65 7.41
C VAL A 190 -18.92 5.84 8.15
N ALA A 191 -18.11 6.73 8.72
CA ALA A 191 -18.58 7.90 9.43
C ALA A 191 -19.29 8.91 8.51
N LEU A 192 -18.71 9.26 7.38
CA LEU A 192 -19.32 10.18 6.40
C LEU A 192 -20.66 9.66 5.90
N LYS A 193 -20.75 8.36 5.60
CA LYS A 193 -22.00 7.73 5.16
C LYS A 193 -23.03 7.68 6.27
N SER A 194 -22.66 7.47 7.53
CA SER A 194 -23.57 7.54 8.66
C SER A 194 -24.22 8.92 8.82
N LEU A 195 -23.47 9.97 8.47
CA LEU A 195 -23.90 11.37 8.49
C LEU A 195 -24.61 11.80 7.19
N GLY A 196 -24.63 10.97 6.15
CA GLY A 196 -25.23 11.29 4.86
C GLY A 196 -24.34 12.14 3.94
N TYR A 197 -23.06 12.25 4.25
CA TYR A 197 -22.09 13.03 3.46
C TYR A 197 -21.49 12.23 2.30
N SER A 198 -20.87 12.96 1.36
CA SER A 198 -20.11 12.34 0.28
C SER A 198 -18.81 11.73 0.81
N LEU A 199 -18.41 10.55 0.28
CA LEU A 199 -17.09 9.96 0.55
C LEU A 199 -15.94 10.86 0.10
N ASN A 200 -16.18 11.68 -0.92
CA ASN A 200 -15.19 12.53 -1.58
C ASN A 200 -15.34 14.00 -1.15
N THR A 201 -16.00 14.24 -0.01
CA THR A 201 -16.09 15.59 0.52
C THR A 201 -14.71 16.17 0.82
N GLN A 202 -14.53 17.44 0.48
CA GLN A 202 -13.36 18.25 0.85
C GLN A 202 -13.75 19.34 1.85
N ASN A 203 -14.99 19.31 2.34
CA ASN A 203 -15.49 20.27 3.33
C ASN A 203 -14.88 19.93 4.70
N PRO A 204 -14.07 20.84 5.28
CA PRO A 204 -13.41 20.60 6.56
C PRO A 204 -14.39 20.40 7.72
N ASP A 205 -15.57 21.02 7.68
CA ASP A 205 -16.58 20.87 8.73
C ASP A 205 -17.22 19.49 8.69
N GLU A 206 -17.47 18.92 7.50
CA GLU A 206 -17.97 17.55 7.35
C GLU A 206 -16.92 16.52 7.77
N LEU A 207 -15.65 16.75 7.42
CA LEU A 207 -14.55 15.90 7.85
C LEU A 207 -14.35 15.96 9.37
N GLN A 208 -14.50 17.14 9.99
CA GLN A 208 -14.43 17.26 11.44
C GLN A 208 -15.59 16.51 12.12
N GLN A 209 -16.81 16.63 11.62
CA GLN A 209 -17.96 15.89 12.15
C GLN A 209 -17.76 14.37 12.02
N ALA A 210 -17.25 13.89 10.89
CA ALA A 210 -16.93 12.46 10.71
C ALA A 210 -15.88 11.98 11.71
N LYS A 211 -14.85 12.78 11.95
CA LYS A 211 -13.83 12.50 12.96
C LYS A 211 -14.43 12.42 14.37
N ASP A 212 -15.31 13.36 14.72
CA ASP A 212 -15.95 13.38 16.04
C ASP A 212 -16.85 12.15 16.23
N GLU A 213 -17.55 11.70 15.18
CA GLU A 213 -18.30 10.44 15.18
C GLU A 213 -17.41 9.21 15.38
N LEU A 214 -16.26 9.14 14.72
CA LEU A 214 -15.30 8.05 14.92
C LEU A 214 -14.75 8.03 16.36
N ILE A 215 -14.48 9.20 16.93
CA ILE A 215 -14.07 9.32 18.34
C ILE A 215 -15.19 8.82 19.26
N ARG A 216 -16.46 9.16 18.99
CA ARG A 216 -17.61 8.69 19.75
C ARG A 216 -17.83 7.19 19.62
N GLN A 217 -17.53 6.60 18.45
CA GLN A 217 -17.65 5.16 18.21
C GLN A 217 -16.53 4.36 18.88
N LYS A 218 -15.38 4.96 19.14
CA LYS A 218 -14.18 4.25 19.61
C LYS A 218 -14.41 3.29 20.79
N PRO A 219 -15.24 3.60 21.80
CA PRO A 219 -15.54 2.64 22.87
C PRO A 219 -16.24 1.37 22.40
N LEU A 220 -16.96 1.43 21.28
CA LEU A 220 -17.69 0.29 20.71
C LEU A 220 -16.75 -0.63 19.90
N VAL A 221 -15.57 -0.14 19.52
CA VAL A 221 -14.62 -0.85 18.64
C VAL A 221 -13.77 -1.79 19.46
N GLN A 222 -13.85 -3.10 19.15
CA GLN A 222 -12.98 -4.14 19.70
C GLN A 222 -11.55 -4.00 19.16
N ALA A 223 -11.42 -3.84 17.84
CA ALA A 223 -10.13 -3.71 17.17
C ALA A 223 -10.26 -3.01 15.81
N TYR A 224 -9.16 -2.38 15.39
CA TYR A 224 -8.96 -1.97 14.01
C TYR A 224 -8.16 -3.06 13.30
N VAL A 225 -8.68 -3.56 12.17
CA VAL A 225 -8.16 -4.75 11.48
C VAL A 225 -8.17 -4.55 9.96
N ILE A 226 -7.33 -5.28 9.27
CA ILE A 226 -7.35 -5.46 7.82
C ILE A 226 -7.72 -6.92 7.53
N ASP A 227 -6.79 -7.74 7.08
CA ASP A 227 -7.03 -9.15 6.72
C ASP A 227 -7.38 -10.03 7.93
N GLN A 228 -6.95 -9.62 9.13
CA GLN A 228 -7.26 -10.29 10.39
C GLN A 228 -8.76 -10.35 10.71
N VAL A 229 -9.58 -9.56 10.00
CA VAL A 229 -11.05 -9.58 10.16
C VAL A 229 -11.62 -10.96 9.92
N ARG A 230 -11.06 -11.73 8.96
CA ARG A 230 -11.54 -13.08 8.65
C ARG A 230 -11.45 -14.01 9.86
N ASP A 231 -10.27 -14.09 10.46
CA ASP A 231 -10.03 -14.94 11.62
C ASP A 231 -10.86 -14.51 12.83
N LYS A 232 -10.96 -13.21 13.06
CA LYS A 232 -11.74 -12.65 14.17
C LYS A 232 -13.25 -12.83 14.03
N MET A 233 -13.77 -12.92 12.81
CA MET A 233 -15.19 -13.17 12.56
C MET A 233 -15.57 -14.65 12.62
N ILE A 234 -14.61 -15.56 12.45
CA ILE A 234 -14.83 -17.00 12.51
C ILE A 234 -14.79 -17.51 13.95
N GLY A 235 -14.04 -16.88 14.82
CA GLY A 235 -13.97 -17.29 16.19
C GLY A 235 -12.76 -17.00 16.97
#